data_d2787fe01370c9cb84514ac55c539c61
#
_entry.id   d2787fe01370c9cb84514ac55c539c61
#
_cell.length_a   1.000
_cell.length_b   1.000
_cell.length_c   1.000
_cell.angle_alpha   90.00
_cell.angle_beta   90.00
_cell.angle_gamma   90.00
#
_symmetry.space_group_name_H-M   'P 1'
#
loop_
_entity.id
_entity.type
_entity.pdbx_description
1 polymer ?
#
loop_
_entity_poly.entity_id
_entity_poly.type
_entity_poly.pdbx_seq_one_letter_code
_entity_poly.pdbx_strand_id
1 'polypeptide(L)'
;MTRTAPSRLRRPHLGRPRPADVSAGLVTGLFSIPEGMAYAAIAGFNPVAGLFSGVVPAVVGSITARTVLMVTTLTSAISLTAQSVLADAGLDAGSGGNIAMLAMMTGLVMLLMGVLRLGVVLSFVSNAVMTGFSVGIAVQIITGVLKDATGYKPQGHNKLVQLGDWVVHVGSWELAATLTATATVGVWALAHAVERLRTVALLIAMVVVSSAVAALGTGVELVEGIADIPSALPHFTAPDWSAFPHLLGGAVSIALVALAQAAGIAPTVPNPDGSRSSVNGDFAAQGAANVAGALFQSLPVGGSLSRTGVAVSAGARTRWTGIFSGLWLAAIVLTLAPLAERIPMPVIGGLIIVVGAELIAGKIPDIRLVLKTSPLSTAAMALTFLATTELPLQQAVILGAVVSLLLYCAQAARQSRLLALEPAGDGRWRTAPPPDRLTPGQVTVLDYNGVSLFAELPRMDRSWPAPAEGAVLVLVVRTLPDVPSSAMIKLLRRKADELHHAGGHLILAGVQPPLARIVADTGLAEHLGPGAVVPATGTLFGPLETALRDADAWIAAHRNAPAPPSP
;
A
#
# COMPACT_ATOMS: atom_id res chain seq x y z
N MET A 1 11.53 -13.31 -28.91
CA MET A 1 11.09 -13.15 -27.51
C MET A 1 11.31 -14.45 -26.78
N THR A 2 12.40 -14.59 -26.07
CA THR A 2 12.71 -15.73 -25.21
C THR A 2 11.77 -15.70 -24.01
N ARG A 3 10.84 -16.66 -23.93
CA ARG A 3 10.04 -16.92 -22.73
C ARG A 3 11.00 -17.25 -21.60
N THR A 4 11.26 -16.28 -20.71
CA THR A 4 11.89 -16.56 -19.43
C THR A 4 10.93 -17.48 -18.67
N ALA A 5 11.36 -18.72 -18.44
CA ALA A 5 10.64 -19.69 -17.62
C ALA A 5 10.27 -19.05 -16.27
N PRO A 6 9.08 -19.33 -15.71
CA PRO A 6 8.69 -18.79 -14.42
C PRO A 6 9.74 -19.20 -13.39
N SER A 7 10.35 -18.20 -12.76
CA SER A 7 11.31 -18.43 -11.69
C SER A 7 10.62 -19.28 -10.61
N ARG A 8 10.99 -20.57 -10.55
CA ARG A 8 10.59 -21.44 -9.44
C ARG A 8 10.91 -20.68 -8.15
N LEU A 9 9.96 -20.62 -7.24
CA LEU A 9 10.12 -20.05 -5.90
C LEU A 9 11.34 -20.72 -5.25
N ARG A 10 12.53 -20.17 -5.47
CA ARG A 10 13.74 -20.66 -4.80
C ARG A 10 13.51 -20.46 -3.30
N ARG A 11 13.64 -21.53 -2.53
CA ARG A 11 13.56 -21.45 -1.05
C ARG A 11 14.53 -20.38 -0.56
N PRO A 12 14.13 -19.52 0.40
CA PRO A 12 15.03 -18.54 0.98
C PRO A 12 16.23 -19.27 1.61
N HIS A 13 17.44 -18.81 1.30
CA HIS A 13 18.63 -19.40 1.91
C HIS A 13 18.82 -18.78 3.29
N LEU A 14 18.85 -19.61 4.36
CA LEU A 14 19.01 -19.13 5.74
C LEU A 14 20.38 -18.48 5.98
N GLY A 15 21.42 -18.94 5.29
CA GLY A 15 22.78 -18.48 5.52
C GLY A 15 23.28 -18.84 6.93
N ARG A 16 24.48 -18.35 7.28
CA ARG A 16 25.05 -18.52 8.64
C ARG A 16 24.71 -17.31 9.51
N PRO A 17 24.36 -17.50 10.79
CA PRO A 17 24.16 -16.39 11.71
C PRO A 17 25.48 -15.64 11.93
N ARG A 18 25.38 -14.32 12.13
CA ARG A 18 26.49 -13.46 12.47
C ARG A 18 26.36 -12.98 13.93
N PRO A 19 27.44 -12.72 14.66
CA PRO A 19 27.33 -12.20 16.03
C PRO A 19 26.48 -10.93 16.12
N ALA A 20 26.54 -10.04 15.12
CA ALA A 20 25.72 -8.85 15.02
C ALA A 20 24.21 -9.17 14.94
N ASP A 21 23.82 -10.32 14.37
CA ASP A 21 22.41 -10.72 14.30
C ASP A 21 21.87 -11.13 15.67
N VAL A 22 22.71 -11.70 16.54
CA VAL A 22 22.33 -12.08 17.91
C VAL A 22 22.04 -10.84 18.75
N SER A 23 22.93 -9.85 18.72
CA SER A 23 22.77 -8.58 19.45
C SER A 23 21.62 -7.74 18.89
N ALA A 24 21.51 -7.63 17.56
CA ALA A 24 20.40 -6.94 16.94
C ALA A 24 19.06 -7.64 17.22
N GLY A 25 19.03 -8.97 17.25
CA GLY A 25 17.88 -9.75 17.66
C GLY A 25 17.48 -9.51 19.12
N LEU A 26 18.46 -9.43 20.04
CA LEU A 26 18.17 -9.08 21.43
C LEU A 26 17.53 -7.70 21.56
N VAL A 27 18.12 -6.68 20.93
CA VAL A 27 17.58 -5.31 20.95
C VAL A 27 16.17 -5.29 20.37
N THR A 28 15.94 -5.96 19.23
CA THR A 28 14.64 -6.03 18.59
C THR A 28 13.60 -6.78 19.44
N GLY A 29 14.02 -7.87 20.11
CA GLY A 29 13.19 -8.64 21.05
C GLY A 29 12.77 -7.81 22.27
N LEU A 30 13.73 -7.12 22.91
CA LEU A 30 13.47 -6.23 24.04
C LEU A 30 12.53 -5.08 23.67
N PHE A 31 12.74 -4.47 22.49
CA PHE A 31 11.84 -3.42 21.97
C PHE A 31 10.43 -3.96 21.70
N SER A 32 10.31 -5.25 21.37
CA SER A 32 9.01 -5.88 21.10
C SER A 32 8.13 -6.03 22.35
N ILE A 33 8.70 -5.98 23.55
CA ILE A 33 7.92 -6.13 24.79
C ILE A 33 6.95 -4.97 24.99
N PRO A 34 7.40 -3.72 25.18
CA PRO A 34 6.48 -2.61 25.42
C PRO A 34 5.56 -2.38 24.23
N GLU A 35 6.09 -2.45 23.00
CA GLU A 35 5.33 -2.16 21.80
C GLU A 35 4.26 -3.25 21.51
N GLY A 36 4.58 -4.53 21.69
CA GLY A 36 3.63 -5.63 21.52
C GLY A 36 2.49 -5.58 22.52
N MET A 37 2.81 -5.41 23.80
CA MET A 37 1.82 -5.28 24.88
C MET A 37 0.92 -4.08 24.66
N ALA A 38 1.50 -2.96 24.33
CA ALA A 38 0.82 -1.71 24.09
C ALA A 38 -0.18 -1.81 22.93
N TYR A 39 0.22 -2.37 21.79
CA TYR A 39 -0.67 -2.53 20.64
C TYR A 39 -1.83 -3.50 20.91
N ALA A 40 -1.60 -4.54 21.70
CA ALA A 40 -2.67 -5.43 22.13
C ALA A 40 -3.63 -4.72 23.09
N ALA A 41 -3.10 -4.00 24.10
CA ALA A 41 -3.90 -3.26 25.09
C ALA A 41 -4.78 -2.18 24.46
N ILE A 42 -4.22 -1.35 23.54
CA ILE A 42 -4.98 -0.31 22.82
C ILE A 42 -6.17 -0.90 22.07
N ALA A 43 -5.99 -2.06 21.49
CA ALA A 43 -7.04 -2.76 20.76
C ALA A 43 -7.98 -3.57 21.68
N GLY A 44 -7.82 -3.51 23.02
CA GLY A 44 -8.64 -4.22 23.96
C GLY A 44 -8.38 -5.73 24.04
N PHE A 45 -7.24 -6.19 23.49
CA PHE A 45 -6.77 -7.56 23.65
C PHE A 45 -5.93 -7.72 24.93
N ASN A 46 -5.81 -8.97 25.38
CA ASN A 46 -4.83 -9.28 26.42
C ASN A 46 -3.42 -8.87 25.96
N PRO A 47 -2.69 -8.03 26.72
CA PRO A 47 -1.34 -7.60 26.38
C PRO A 47 -0.37 -8.75 26.11
N VAL A 48 -0.56 -9.89 26.76
CA VAL A 48 0.24 -11.11 26.57
C VAL A 48 0.15 -11.65 25.14
N ALA A 49 -1.02 -11.57 24.51
CA ALA A 49 -1.20 -11.97 23.11
C ALA A 49 -0.32 -11.11 22.16
N GLY A 50 -0.09 -9.84 22.53
CA GLY A 50 0.84 -8.97 21.83
C GLY A 50 2.30 -9.42 21.94
N LEU A 51 2.73 -9.89 23.13
CA LEU A 51 4.06 -10.50 23.31
C LEU A 51 4.21 -11.76 22.46
N PHE A 52 3.24 -12.66 22.52
CA PHE A 52 3.27 -13.93 21.77
C PHE A 52 3.28 -13.71 20.26
N SER A 53 2.69 -12.62 19.80
CA SER A 53 2.73 -12.19 18.39
C SER A 53 4.14 -11.83 17.90
N GLY A 54 5.08 -11.59 18.79
CA GLY A 54 6.50 -11.37 18.49
C GLY A 54 7.36 -12.63 18.56
N VAL A 55 6.85 -13.78 19.02
CA VAL A 55 7.61 -15.01 19.20
C VAL A 55 7.57 -15.88 17.92
N VAL A 56 6.53 -16.67 17.76
CA VAL A 56 6.41 -17.61 16.62
C VAL A 56 6.36 -16.90 15.28
N PRO A 57 5.54 -15.84 15.09
CA PRO A 57 5.48 -15.16 13.82
C PRO A 57 6.78 -14.51 13.38
N ALA A 58 7.56 -13.94 14.33
CA ALA A 58 8.85 -13.34 14.00
C ALA A 58 9.84 -14.37 13.47
N VAL A 59 9.88 -15.56 14.06
CA VAL A 59 10.72 -16.67 13.63
C VAL A 59 10.30 -17.17 12.25
N VAL A 60 9.03 -17.53 12.08
CA VAL A 60 8.51 -18.11 10.83
C VAL A 60 8.58 -17.09 9.69
N GLY A 61 8.18 -15.84 9.96
CA GLY A 61 8.25 -14.74 8.99
C GLY A 61 9.68 -14.50 8.51
N SER A 62 10.66 -14.45 9.42
CA SER A 62 12.05 -14.24 9.06
C SER A 62 12.67 -15.39 8.26
N ILE A 63 12.25 -16.62 8.51
CA ILE A 63 12.70 -17.79 7.73
C ILE A 63 12.17 -17.71 6.29
N THR A 64 10.94 -17.26 6.10
CA THR A 64 10.23 -17.37 4.84
C THR A 64 10.22 -16.08 4.00
N ALA A 65 10.46 -14.90 4.61
CA ALA A 65 10.42 -13.60 3.94
C ALA A 65 11.43 -13.48 2.78
N ARG A 66 11.08 -12.67 1.79
CA ARG A 66 11.96 -12.27 0.68
C ARG A 66 12.72 -10.98 0.98
N THR A 67 12.14 -10.10 1.76
CA THR A 67 12.85 -8.97 2.37
C THR A 67 13.58 -9.47 3.61
N VAL A 68 14.90 -9.64 3.48
CA VAL A 68 15.77 -10.40 4.41
C VAL A 68 15.70 -9.90 5.85
N LEU A 69 15.64 -8.59 6.06
CA LEU A 69 15.64 -7.97 7.38
C LEU A 69 14.23 -7.63 7.91
N MET A 70 13.18 -7.94 7.15
CA MET A 70 11.81 -7.65 7.58
C MET A 70 11.44 -8.47 8.81
N VAL A 71 11.00 -7.81 9.86
CA VAL A 71 10.49 -8.42 11.09
C VAL A 71 8.97 -8.48 11.01
N THR A 72 8.40 -9.69 11.04
CA THR A 72 6.96 -9.94 11.01
C THR A 72 6.43 -10.08 12.43
N THR A 73 5.54 -9.18 12.84
CA THR A 73 5.02 -9.14 14.21
C THR A 73 3.74 -8.30 14.27
N LEU A 74 3.16 -8.15 15.48
CA LEU A 74 2.01 -7.28 15.69
C LEU A 74 2.35 -5.82 15.38
N THR A 75 1.43 -5.13 14.71
CA THR A 75 1.48 -3.69 14.49
C THR A 75 0.20 -3.04 14.99
N SER A 76 0.26 -1.76 15.32
CA SER A 76 -0.89 -1.00 15.81
C SER A 76 -2.08 -1.06 14.84
N ALA A 77 -1.82 -0.88 13.55
CA ALA A 77 -2.87 -0.91 12.54
C ALA A 77 -3.55 -2.28 12.46
N ILE A 78 -2.77 -3.36 12.49
CA ILE A 78 -3.31 -4.72 12.44
C ILE A 78 -4.09 -5.04 13.72
N SER A 79 -3.58 -4.64 14.88
CA SER A 79 -4.24 -4.86 16.16
C SER A 79 -5.61 -4.17 16.23
N LEU A 80 -5.65 -2.88 15.88
CA LEU A 80 -6.89 -2.12 15.86
C LEU A 80 -7.89 -2.64 14.82
N THR A 81 -7.40 -3.06 13.63
CA THR A 81 -8.26 -3.67 12.61
C THR A 81 -8.80 -5.01 13.09
N ALA A 82 -8.00 -5.83 13.78
CA ALA A 82 -8.43 -7.12 14.32
C ALA A 82 -9.52 -6.95 15.37
N GLN A 83 -9.39 -5.96 16.25
CA GLN A 83 -10.40 -5.62 17.24
C GLN A 83 -11.71 -5.18 16.58
N SER A 84 -11.63 -4.27 15.61
CA SER A 84 -12.81 -3.81 14.87
C SER A 84 -13.52 -4.96 14.17
N VAL A 85 -12.78 -5.90 13.57
CA VAL A 85 -13.34 -7.08 12.90
C VAL A 85 -14.08 -7.99 13.86
N LEU A 86 -13.50 -8.27 15.04
CA LEU A 86 -14.16 -9.11 16.05
C LEU A 86 -15.41 -8.41 16.62
N ALA A 87 -15.32 -7.10 16.88
CA ALA A 87 -16.45 -6.31 17.37
C ALA A 87 -17.61 -6.28 16.36
N ASP A 88 -17.31 -6.03 15.07
CA ASP A 88 -18.32 -6.01 14.01
C ASP A 88 -18.96 -7.38 13.78
N ALA A 89 -18.21 -8.46 14.03
CA ALA A 89 -18.71 -9.84 13.98
C ALA A 89 -19.50 -10.25 15.23
N GLY A 90 -19.53 -9.41 16.27
CA GLY A 90 -20.16 -9.73 17.56
C GLY A 90 -19.45 -10.84 18.34
N LEU A 91 -18.13 -11.03 18.08
CA LEU A 91 -17.31 -12.08 18.68
C LEU A 91 -16.48 -11.53 19.83
N ASP A 92 -16.32 -12.35 20.87
CA ASP A 92 -15.51 -11.98 22.04
C ASP A 92 -14.01 -11.90 21.67
N ALA A 93 -13.43 -10.71 21.86
CA ALA A 93 -12.01 -10.47 21.69
C ALA A 93 -11.13 -11.08 22.81
N GLY A 94 -11.72 -11.52 23.92
CA GLY A 94 -11.04 -12.28 24.97
C GLY A 94 -10.90 -13.78 24.64
N SER A 95 -11.70 -14.29 23.69
CA SER A 95 -11.64 -15.69 23.30
C SER A 95 -10.40 -16.02 22.46
N GLY A 96 -9.50 -16.84 23.00
CA GLY A 96 -8.32 -17.32 22.28
C GLY A 96 -8.67 -18.09 21.00
N GLY A 97 -9.79 -18.81 20.95
CA GLY A 97 -10.27 -19.51 19.77
C GLY A 97 -10.68 -18.56 18.62
N ASN A 98 -11.38 -17.45 18.95
CA ASN A 98 -11.76 -16.42 17.97
C ASN A 98 -10.53 -15.72 17.40
N ILE A 99 -9.58 -15.35 18.25
CA ILE A 99 -8.31 -14.74 17.86
C ILE A 99 -7.52 -15.68 16.95
N ALA A 100 -7.39 -16.95 17.34
CA ALA A 100 -6.70 -17.97 16.56
C ALA A 100 -7.36 -18.17 15.18
N MET A 101 -8.71 -18.20 15.11
CA MET A 101 -9.43 -18.30 13.85
C MET A 101 -9.17 -17.06 12.97
N LEU A 102 -9.24 -15.86 13.53
CA LEU A 102 -8.96 -14.63 12.78
C LEU A 102 -7.53 -14.59 12.23
N ALA A 103 -6.54 -14.93 13.05
CA ALA A 103 -5.14 -15.00 12.63
C ALA A 103 -4.92 -16.08 11.55
N MET A 104 -5.55 -17.27 11.72
CA MET A 104 -5.49 -18.37 10.75
C MET A 104 -6.07 -17.93 9.40
N MET A 105 -7.27 -17.35 9.40
CA MET A 105 -7.93 -16.90 8.17
C MET A 105 -7.13 -15.77 7.49
N THR A 106 -6.65 -14.80 8.26
CA THR A 106 -5.76 -13.75 7.75
C THR A 106 -4.54 -14.35 7.09
N GLY A 107 -3.90 -15.34 7.73
CA GLY A 107 -2.75 -16.05 7.18
C GLY A 107 -3.07 -16.79 5.87
N LEU A 108 -4.20 -17.50 5.81
CA LEU A 108 -4.64 -18.20 4.61
C LEU A 108 -4.94 -17.23 3.45
N VAL A 109 -5.61 -16.11 3.74
CA VAL A 109 -5.86 -15.04 2.75
C VAL A 109 -4.53 -14.48 2.22
N MET A 110 -3.59 -14.15 3.11
CA MET A 110 -2.27 -13.66 2.71
C MET A 110 -1.49 -14.68 1.87
N LEU A 111 -1.50 -15.96 2.26
CA LEU A 111 -0.90 -17.05 1.47
C LEU A 111 -1.52 -17.12 0.07
N LEU A 112 -2.84 -17.12 -0.02
CA LEU A 112 -3.57 -17.17 -1.27
C LEU A 112 -3.22 -15.95 -2.15
N MET A 113 -3.25 -14.74 -1.60
CA MET A 113 -2.90 -13.52 -2.32
C MET A 113 -1.43 -13.54 -2.79
N GLY A 114 -0.51 -14.06 -1.97
CA GLY A 114 0.90 -14.21 -2.34
C GLY A 114 1.08 -15.21 -3.49
N VAL A 115 0.42 -16.37 -3.45
CA VAL A 115 0.45 -17.42 -4.50
C VAL A 115 -0.21 -16.92 -5.79
N LEU A 116 -1.35 -16.26 -5.71
CA LEU A 116 -2.07 -15.66 -6.84
C LEU A 116 -1.38 -14.39 -7.37
N ARG A 117 -0.29 -13.95 -6.73
CA ARG A 117 0.49 -12.77 -7.11
C ARG A 117 -0.32 -11.46 -7.09
N LEU A 118 -1.25 -11.35 -6.17
CA LEU A 118 -2.12 -10.18 -6.03
C LEU A 118 -1.41 -8.95 -5.42
N GLY A 119 -0.13 -9.04 -5.11
CA GLY A 119 0.67 -7.88 -4.69
C GLY A 119 0.69 -6.72 -5.70
N VAL A 120 0.33 -7.00 -6.96
CA VAL A 120 0.11 -5.97 -7.97
C VAL A 120 -1.00 -4.98 -7.57
N VAL A 121 -1.98 -5.40 -6.76
CA VAL A 121 -3.08 -4.54 -6.28
C VAL A 121 -2.53 -3.34 -5.51
N LEU A 122 -1.42 -3.50 -4.79
CA LEU A 122 -0.78 -2.40 -4.06
C LEU A 122 -0.17 -1.33 -4.97
N SER A 123 0.18 -1.65 -6.20
CA SER A 123 0.68 -0.65 -7.14
C SER A 123 -0.39 0.38 -7.51
N PHE A 124 -1.67 0.09 -7.23
CA PHE A 124 -2.79 1.01 -7.42
C PHE A 124 -3.08 1.88 -6.20
N VAL A 125 -2.53 1.55 -5.02
CA VAL A 125 -2.69 2.38 -3.82
C VAL A 125 -1.66 3.51 -3.86
N SER A 126 -2.13 4.75 -3.97
CA SER A 126 -1.23 5.90 -4.09
C SER A 126 -0.51 6.22 -2.77
N ASN A 127 0.68 6.80 -2.85
CA ASN A 127 1.42 7.26 -1.67
C ASN A 127 0.60 8.26 -0.83
N ALA A 128 -0.22 9.09 -1.46
CA ALA A 128 -1.09 10.05 -0.78
C ALA A 128 -2.10 9.35 0.15
N VAL A 129 -2.77 8.30 -0.35
CA VAL A 129 -3.71 7.49 0.44
C VAL A 129 -2.99 6.79 1.60
N MET A 130 -1.83 6.18 1.32
CA MET A 130 -1.04 5.50 2.35
C MET A 130 -0.54 6.47 3.44
N THR A 131 -0.18 7.69 3.07
CA THR A 131 0.23 8.73 4.01
C THR A 131 -0.94 9.14 4.90
N GLY A 132 -2.11 9.45 4.31
CA GLY A 132 -3.33 9.79 5.06
C GLY A 132 -3.75 8.68 6.02
N PHE A 133 -3.76 7.44 5.57
CA PHE A 133 -4.06 6.26 6.39
C PHE A 133 -3.08 6.11 7.56
N SER A 134 -1.77 6.21 7.31
CA SER A 134 -0.73 6.07 8.35
C SER A 134 -0.85 7.15 9.43
N VAL A 135 -1.11 8.40 9.04
CA VAL A 135 -1.31 9.52 10.00
C VAL A 135 -2.60 9.33 10.78
N GLY A 136 -3.69 8.90 10.12
CA GLY A 136 -4.94 8.59 10.80
C GLY A 136 -4.80 7.49 11.86
N ILE A 137 -4.04 6.43 11.56
CA ILE A 137 -3.72 5.39 12.54
C ILE A 137 -2.90 5.95 13.69
N ALA A 138 -1.89 6.78 13.43
CA ALA A 138 -1.07 7.38 14.48
C ALA A 138 -1.93 8.22 15.44
N VAL A 139 -2.91 8.97 14.93
CA VAL A 139 -3.89 9.69 15.74
C VAL A 139 -4.77 8.71 16.55
N GLN A 140 -5.24 7.63 15.96
CA GLN A 140 -6.01 6.61 16.69
C GLN A 140 -5.19 5.96 17.81
N ILE A 141 -3.91 5.69 17.57
CA ILE A 141 -2.97 5.14 18.57
C ILE A 141 -2.84 6.10 19.75
N ILE A 142 -2.55 7.37 19.49
CA ILE A 142 -2.42 8.39 20.53
C ILE A 142 -3.71 8.51 21.32
N THR A 143 -4.85 8.65 20.65
CA THR A 143 -6.14 8.81 21.33
C THR A 143 -6.56 7.56 22.12
N GLY A 144 -6.12 6.37 21.71
CA GLY A 144 -6.41 5.11 22.40
C GLY A 144 -5.79 5.00 23.78
N VAL A 145 -4.69 5.72 24.04
CA VAL A 145 -3.94 5.62 25.31
C VAL A 145 -4.02 6.87 26.19
N LEU A 146 -4.84 7.85 25.81
CA LEU A 146 -4.96 9.09 26.60
C LEU A 146 -5.45 8.83 28.02
N LYS A 147 -6.36 7.86 28.20
CA LYS A 147 -6.80 7.40 29.52
C LYS A 147 -5.63 6.84 30.34
N ASP A 148 -4.84 5.96 29.73
CA ASP A 148 -3.72 5.33 30.41
C ASP A 148 -2.63 6.35 30.81
N ALA A 149 -2.40 7.34 29.94
CA ALA A 149 -1.41 8.38 30.17
C ALA A 149 -1.83 9.41 31.22
N THR A 150 -3.14 9.70 31.35
CA THR A 150 -3.62 10.84 32.16
C THR A 150 -4.74 10.50 33.15
N GLY A 151 -5.20 9.23 33.21
CA GLY A 151 -6.35 8.82 34.02
C GLY A 151 -7.71 9.31 33.48
N TYR A 152 -7.74 10.32 32.58
CA TYR A 152 -8.96 10.88 32.01
C TYR A 152 -9.38 10.15 30.74
N LYS A 153 -10.61 9.63 30.72
CA LYS A 153 -11.19 8.98 29.54
C LYS A 153 -11.91 10.01 28.65
N PRO A 154 -11.32 10.41 27.50
CA PRO A 154 -11.93 11.40 26.63
C PRO A 154 -13.26 10.92 26.05
N GLN A 155 -14.19 11.86 25.86
CA GLN A 155 -15.52 11.62 25.30
C GLN A 155 -15.56 12.08 23.84
N GLY A 156 -16.40 11.44 23.04
CA GLY A 156 -16.61 11.83 21.65
C GLY A 156 -16.86 10.65 20.72
N HIS A 157 -17.53 10.92 19.63
CA HIS A 157 -17.92 9.91 18.63
C HIS A 157 -16.76 9.54 17.69
N ASN A 158 -15.77 10.42 17.53
CA ASN A 158 -14.59 10.15 16.72
C ASN A 158 -13.27 10.53 17.43
N LYS A 159 -12.15 10.10 16.86
CA LYS A 159 -10.82 10.25 17.48
C LYS A 159 -10.35 11.72 17.54
N LEU A 160 -10.74 12.55 16.60
CA LEU A 160 -10.38 13.97 16.61
C LEU A 160 -11.17 14.74 17.69
N VAL A 161 -12.46 14.42 17.86
CA VAL A 161 -13.29 14.98 18.93
C VAL A 161 -12.77 14.51 20.29
N GLN A 162 -12.41 13.23 20.45
CA GLN A 162 -11.78 12.72 21.66
C GLN A 162 -10.48 13.43 22.00
N LEU A 163 -9.63 13.72 21.02
CA LEU A 163 -8.40 14.50 21.22
C LEU A 163 -8.72 15.93 21.66
N GLY A 164 -9.71 16.56 21.05
CA GLY A 164 -10.16 17.91 21.45
C GLY A 164 -10.72 17.94 22.87
N ASP A 165 -11.58 16.98 23.20
CA ASP A 165 -12.15 16.84 24.54
C ASP A 165 -11.06 16.64 25.61
N TRP A 166 -10.07 15.80 25.32
CA TRP A 166 -8.94 15.57 26.21
C TRP A 166 -8.14 16.86 26.51
N VAL A 167 -7.89 17.68 25.48
CA VAL A 167 -7.17 18.97 25.63
C VAL A 167 -7.99 19.98 26.45
N VAL A 168 -9.30 20.01 26.24
CA VAL A 168 -10.17 20.96 26.98
C VAL A 168 -10.28 20.59 28.47
N HIS A 169 -10.21 19.30 28.81
CA HIS A 169 -10.38 18.79 30.16
C HIS A 169 -9.05 18.50 30.90
N VAL A 170 -8.00 19.31 30.64
CA VAL A 170 -6.68 19.18 31.33
C VAL A 170 -6.83 19.20 32.87
N GLY A 171 -7.79 19.97 33.41
CA GLY A 171 -8.05 20.04 34.84
C GLY A 171 -8.60 18.75 35.47
N SER A 172 -9.06 17.79 34.65
CA SER A 172 -9.57 16.49 35.09
C SER A 172 -8.53 15.37 34.99
N TRP A 173 -7.30 15.69 34.59
CA TRP A 173 -6.23 14.70 34.50
C TRP A 173 -5.72 14.30 35.88
N GLU A 174 -5.47 13.01 36.07
CA GLU A 174 -4.87 12.50 37.28
C GLU A 174 -3.38 12.87 37.35
N LEU A 175 -2.99 13.57 38.42
CA LEU A 175 -1.64 14.13 38.54
C LEU A 175 -0.55 13.04 38.54
N ALA A 176 -0.77 11.93 39.27
CA ALA A 176 0.20 10.84 39.37
C ALA A 176 0.43 10.16 38.01
N ALA A 177 -0.66 9.85 37.28
CA ALA A 177 -0.59 9.25 35.96
C ALA A 177 0.09 10.21 34.95
N THR A 178 -0.33 11.48 34.93
CA THR A 178 0.21 12.50 34.01
C THR A 178 1.68 12.75 34.24
N LEU A 179 2.13 12.88 35.49
CA LEU A 179 3.55 13.06 35.84
C LEU A 179 4.37 11.83 35.41
N THR A 180 3.83 10.63 35.64
CA THR A 180 4.50 9.37 35.24
C THR A 180 4.65 9.29 33.71
N ALA A 181 3.58 9.56 32.94
CA ALA A 181 3.62 9.59 31.49
C ALA A 181 4.58 10.67 30.96
N THR A 182 4.53 11.87 31.52
CA THR A 182 5.42 12.98 31.14
C THR A 182 6.88 12.67 31.46
N ALA A 183 7.18 12.07 32.63
CA ALA A 183 8.51 11.62 32.99
C ALA A 183 9.01 10.55 32.02
N THR A 184 8.13 9.63 31.58
CA THR A 184 8.47 8.60 30.58
C THR A 184 8.87 9.23 29.25
N VAL A 185 8.10 10.18 28.75
CA VAL A 185 8.43 10.94 27.53
C VAL A 185 9.74 11.73 27.70
N GLY A 186 9.97 12.34 28.88
CA GLY A 186 11.19 13.07 29.17
C GLY A 186 12.43 12.18 29.20
N VAL A 187 12.38 11.04 29.90
CA VAL A 187 13.48 10.07 29.95
C VAL A 187 13.75 9.49 28.56
N TRP A 188 12.70 9.17 27.79
CA TRP A 188 12.86 8.75 26.41
C TRP A 188 13.56 9.83 25.58
N ALA A 189 13.13 11.10 25.65
CA ALA A 189 13.72 12.20 24.88
C ALA A 189 15.21 12.38 25.22
N LEU A 190 15.57 12.32 26.50
CA LEU A 190 16.96 12.39 26.95
C LEU A 190 17.80 11.23 26.43
N ALA A 191 17.29 9.99 26.54
CA ALA A 191 17.97 8.81 26.02
C ALA A 191 18.07 8.83 24.48
N HIS A 192 17.01 9.27 23.79
CA HIS A 192 16.97 9.39 22.34
C HIS A 192 17.94 10.44 21.78
N ALA A 193 18.22 11.52 22.54
CA ALA A 193 19.18 12.54 22.17
C ALA A 193 20.63 12.00 22.16
N VAL A 194 20.91 10.93 22.91
CA VAL A 194 22.22 10.28 22.94
C VAL A 194 22.28 9.22 21.84
N GLU A 195 23.10 9.40 20.82
CA GLU A 195 23.17 8.53 19.64
C GLU A 195 23.34 7.05 19.98
N ARG A 196 24.16 6.73 20.99
CA ARG A 196 24.42 5.35 21.45
C ARG A 196 23.21 4.70 22.14
N LEU A 197 22.32 5.48 22.73
CA LEU A 197 21.15 5.02 23.48
C LEU A 197 19.85 5.08 22.67
N ARG A 198 19.87 5.73 21.52
CA ARG A 198 18.69 5.97 20.68
C ARG A 198 17.87 4.71 20.39
N THR A 199 18.53 3.61 20.05
CA THR A 199 17.88 2.33 19.71
C THR A 199 17.22 1.63 20.89
N VAL A 200 17.63 1.97 22.11
CA VAL A 200 17.09 1.38 23.35
C VAL A 200 16.38 2.40 24.23
N ALA A 201 16.14 3.61 23.71
CA ALA A 201 15.58 4.72 24.48
C ALA A 201 14.19 4.40 25.08
N LEU A 202 13.30 3.72 24.33
CA LEU A 202 12.01 3.27 24.84
C LEU A 202 12.15 2.28 25.99
N LEU A 203 13.10 1.35 25.89
CA LEU A 203 13.38 0.38 26.95
C LEU A 203 13.94 1.08 28.20
N ILE A 204 14.87 2.02 28.02
CA ILE A 204 15.44 2.81 29.13
C ILE A 204 14.33 3.58 29.86
N ALA A 205 13.47 4.28 29.11
CA ALA A 205 12.36 5.04 29.70
C ALA A 205 11.41 4.11 30.48
N MET A 206 11.08 2.95 29.91
CA MET A 206 10.24 1.97 30.59
C MET A 206 10.86 1.50 31.90
N VAL A 207 12.11 1.05 31.88
CA VAL A 207 12.78 0.50 33.07
C VAL A 207 13.01 1.58 34.15
N VAL A 208 13.53 2.75 33.76
CA VAL A 208 13.86 3.83 34.70
C VAL A 208 12.61 4.36 35.39
N VAL A 209 11.57 4.67 34.62
CA VAL A 209 10.34 5.26 35.19
C VAL A 209 9.53 4.22 35.97
N SER A 210 9.41 2.98 35.48
CA SER A 210 8.75 1.92 36.24
C SER A 210 9.44 1.64 37.57
N SER A 211 10.80 1.63 37.58
CA SER A 211 11.56 1.49 38.83
C SER A 211 11.35 2.68 39.79
N ALA A 212 11.29 3.91 39.27
CA ALA A 212 11.02 5.08 40.07
C ALA A 212 9.60 5.06 40.68
N VAL A 213 8.59 4.68 39.89
CA VAL A 213 7.20 4.53 40.34
C VAL A 213 7.10 3.46 41.43
N ALA A 214 7.77 2.31 41.25
CA ALA A 214 7.81 1.25 42.25
C ALA A 214 8.49 1.71 43.56
N ALA A 215 9.56 2.50 43.48
CA ALA A 215 10.27 3.03 44.65
C ALA A 215 9.47 4.11 45.39
N LEU A 216 8.70 4.92 44.65
CA LEU A 216 7.91 6.04 45.22
C LEU A 216 6.53 5.60 45.73
N GLY A 217 6.03 4.43 45.32
CA GLY A 217 4.71 3.91 45.72
C GLY A 217 3.55 4.82 45.29
N THR A 218 3.57 5.34 44.05
CA THR A 218 2.64 6.38 43.58
C THR A 218 1.20 5.93 43.39
N GLY A 219 0.89 4.62 43.53
CA GLY A 219 -0.46 4.08 43.46
C GLY A 219 -1.12 4.13 42.06
N VAL A 220 -0.34 4.33 41.01
CA VAL A 220 -0.86 4.33 39.63
C VAL A 220 -1.23 2.91 39.19
N GLU A 221 -2.17 2.79 38.24
CA GLU A 221 -2.63 1.51 37.67
C GLU A 221 -1.45 0.75 37.03
N LEU A 222 -1.31 -0.54 37.35
CA LEU A 222 -0.27 -1.42 36.82
C LEU A 222 -0.85 -2.39 35.76
N VAL A 223 0.02 -2.98 34.96
CA VAL A 223 -0.36 -3.98 33.94
C VAL A 223 -1.02 -5.21 34.58
N GLU A 224 -0.61 -5.62 35.79
CA GLU A 224 -1.25 -6.72 36.54
C GLU A 224 -2.76 -6.51 36.76
N GLY A 225 -3.22 -5.24 36.84
CA GLY A 225 -4.64 -4.92 36.93
C GLY A 225 -5.43 -5.20 35.65
N ILE A 226 -4.76 -5.44 34.52
CA ILE A 226 -5.36 -5.71 33.22
C ILE A 226 -5.23 -7.19 32.84
N ALA A 227 -4.10 -7.82 33.13
CA ALA A 227 -3.85 -9.23 32.82
C ALA A 227 -2.64 -9.79 33.55
N ASP A 228 -2.78 -11.00 34.08
CA ASP A 228 -1.66 -11.82 34.56
C ASP A 228 -0.80 -12.25 33.36
N ILE A 229 0.50 -12.02 33.43
CA ILE A 229 1.45 -12.47 32.40
C ILE A 229 1.96 -13.86 32.79
N PRO A 230 1.55 -14.94 32.10
CA PRO A 230 2.05 -16.27 32.45
C PRO A 230 3.55 -16.36 32.17
N SER A 231 4.34 -16.81 33.14
CA SER A 231 5.76 -17.16 32.94
C SER A 231 5.85 -18.46 32.11
N ALA A 232 5.20 -18.49 30.95
CA ALA A 232 5.06 -19.65 30.09
C ALA A 232 5.14 -19.26 28.62
N LEU A 233 5.59 -20.17 27.79
CA LEU A 233 5.52 -20.01 26.33
C LEU A 233 4.06 -20.13 25.86
N PRO A 234 3.74 -19.54 24.70
CA PRO A 234 2.41 -19.67 24.12
C PRO A 234 2.07 -21.16 23.92
N HIS A 235 0.96 -21.59 24.51
CA HIS A 235 0.49 -22.97 24.35
C HIS A 235 -0.33 -23.10 23.06
N PHE A 236 -0.52 -24.34 22.64
CA PHE A 236 -1.35 -24.63 21.48
C PHE A 236 -2.80 -24.23 21.75
N THR A 237 -3.37 -23.45 20.83
CA THR A 237 -4.77 -22.99 20.85
C THR A 237 -5.43 -23.37 19.55
N ALA A 238 -6.51 -24.14 19.63
CA ALA A 238 -7.28 -24.50 18.44
C ALA A 238 -8.14 -23.33 17.97
N PRO A 239 -8.17 -23.03 16.66
CA PRO A 239 -9.09 -22.06 16.11
C PRO A 239 -10.56 -22.47 16.31
N ASP A 240 -11.42 -21.49 16.64
CA ASP A 240 -12.85 -21.73 16.72
C ASP A 240 -13.50 -21.69 15.33
N TRP A 241 -13.83 -22.85 14.80
CA TRP A 241 -14.43 -22.99 13.47
C TRP A 241 -15.83 -22.38 13.35
N SER A 242 -16.54 -22.17 14.46
CA SER A 242 -17.85 -21.52 14.45
C SER A 242 -17.75 -20.04 14.06
N ALA A 243 -16.61 -19.40 14.33
CA ALA A 243 -16.34 -18.01 13.99
C ALA A 243 -16.00 -17.80 12.49
N PHE A 244 -15.66 -18.87 11.75
CA PHE A 244 -15.21 -18.80 10.34
C PHE A 244 -16.12 -17.96 9.44
N PRO A 245 -17.45 -18.17 9.38
CA PRO A 245 -18.31 -17.44 8.44
C PRO A 245 -18.34 -15.93 8.69
N HIS A 246 -18.16 -15.51 9.93
CA HIS A 246 -18.25 -14.12 10.37
C HIS A 246 -16.96 -13.33 10.13
N LEU A 247 -15.83 -14.02 9.98
CA LEU A 247 -14.49 -13.40 9.93
C LEU A 247 -13.91 -13.25 8.53
N LEU A 248 -14.54 -13.80 7.48
CA LEU A 248 -13.94 -13.85 6.14
C LEU A 248 -13.65 -12.45 5.57
N GLY A 249 -14.61 -11.54 5.63
CA GLY A 249 -14.41 -10.16 5.15
C GLY A 249 -13.36 -9.40 5.95
N GLY A 250 -13.38 -9.60 7.27
CA GLY A 250 -12.40 -9.00 8.17
C GLY A 250 -10.98 -9.51 7.94
N ALA A 251 -10.79 -10.80 7.72
CA ALA A 251 -9.49 -11.39 7.41
C ALA A 251 -8.88 -10.80 6.12
N VAL A 252 -9.71 -10.54 5.10
CA VAL A 252 -9.26 -9.84 3.87
C VAL A 252 -8.83 -8.42 4.19
N SER A 253 -9.57 -7.70 5.04
CA SER A 253 -9.24 -6.33 5.42
C SER A 253 -7.89 -6.27 6.17
N ILE A 254 -7.66 -7.17 7.13
CA ILE A 254 -6.38 -7.27 7.85
C ILE A 254 -5.25 -7.61 6.87
N ALA A 255 -5.49 -8.55 5.94
CA ALA A 255 -4.50 -8.90 4.92
C ALA A 255 -4.11 -7.71 4.04
N LEU A 256 -5.07 -6.85 3.65
CA LEU A 256 -4.80 -5.63 2.89
C LEU A 256 -3.98 -4.61 3.70
N VAL A 257 -4.28 -4.43 4.99
CA VAL A 257 -3.50 -3.55 5.88
C VAL A 257 -2.05 -4.04 5.99
N ALA A 258 -1.85 -5.34 6.24
CA ALA A 258 -0.52 -5.94 6.33
C ALA A 258 0.25 -5.86 5.01
N LEU A 259 -0.44 -6.07 3.87
CA LEU A 259 0.13 -5.94 2.54
C LEU A 259 0.63 -4.51 2.29
N ALA A 260 -0.17 -3.50 2.64
CA ALA A 260 0.20 -2.10 2.52
C ALA A 260 1.46 -1.74 3.33
N GLN A 261 1.55 -2.24 4.57
CA GLN A 261 2.74 -2.04 5.42
C GLN A 261 3.98 -2.73 4.84
N ALA A 262 3.88 -3.98 4.41
CA ALA A 262 4.99 -4.73 3.82
C ALA A 262 5.54 -4.06 2.55
N ALA A 263 4.67 -3.51 1.72
CA ALA A 263 5.08 -2.79 0.51
C ALA A 263 5.91 -1.54 0.80
N GLY A 264 5.71 -0.91 1.96
CA GLY A 264 6.51 0.23 2.40
C GLY A 264 7.91 -0.17 2.92
N ILE A 265 8.10 -1.44 3.35
CA ILE A 265 9.37 -1.90 3.94
C ILE A 265 10.42 -2.19 2.87
N ALA A 266 10.07 -2.96 1.84
CA ALA A 266 11.00 -3.43 0.83
C ALA A 266 11.80 -2.32 0.12
N PRO A 267 11.23 -1.15 -0.26
CA PRO A 267 11.99 -0.05 -0.82
C PRO A 267 12.91 0.67 0.16
N THR A 268 12.56 0.67 1.47
CA THR A 268 13.30 1.41 2.49
C THR A 268 14.45 0.59 3.09
N VAL A 269 14.36 -0.75 3.01
CA VAL A 269 15.34 -1.68 3.58
C VAL A 269 15.79 -2.68 2.50
N PRO A 270 16.76 -2.30 1.65
CA PRO A 270 17.29 -3.19 0.63
C PRO A 270 17.98 -4.40 1.27
N ASN A 271 17.87 -5.57 0.61
CA ASN A 271 18.46 -6.79 1.11
C ASN A 271 20.01 -6.71 1.14
N PRO A 272 20.66 -6.96 2.30
CA PRO A 272 22.12 -6.88 2.43
C PRO A 272 22.90 -7.87 1.55
N ASP A 273 22.24 -8.94 1.10
CA ASP A 273 22.80 -9.97 0.22
C ASP A 273 22.63 -9.65 -1.28
N GLY A 274 22.09 -8.46 -1.62
CA GLY A 274 21.83 -8.04 -2.98
C GLY A 274 20.66 -8.77 -3.68
N SER A 275 19.98 -9.67 -2.97
CA SER A 275 18.80 -10.34 -3.52
C SER A 275 17.64 -9.38 -3.72
N ARG A 276 16.80 -9.64 -4.72
CA ARG A 276 15.60 -8.83 -4.94
C ARG A 276 14.50 -9.21 -3.96
N SER A 277 13.94 -8.22 -3.29
CA SER A 277 12.70 -8.37 -2.52
C SER A 277 11.53 -8.71 -3.45
N SER A 278 10.50 -9.32 -2.90
CA SER A 278 9.28 -9.69 -3.64
C SER A 278 8.07 -9.51 -2.75
N VAL A 279 7.23 -8.53 -3.06
CA VAL A 279 5.99 -8.24 -2.32
C VAL A 279 5.12 -9.50 -2.19
N ASN A 280 4.94 -10.26 -3.27
CA ASN A 280 4.16 -11.51 -3.23
C ASN A 280 4.82 -12.57 -2.35
N GLY A 281 6.16 -12.65 -2.38
CA GLY A 281 6.91 -13.58 -1.53
C GLY A 281 6.85 -13.19 -0.05
N ASP A 282 6.93 -11.90 0.26
CA ASP A 282 6.78 -11.39 1.62
C ASP A 282 5.36 -11.58 2.14
N PHE A 283 4.38 -11.47 1.25
CA PHE A 283 2.97 -11.69 1.60
C PHE A 283 2.72 -13.16 1.95
N ALA A 284 3.24 -14.09 1.14
CA ALA A 284 3.17 -15.52 1.47
C ALA A 284 3.92 -15.84 2.78
N ALA A 285 5.04 -15.17 3.04
CA ALA A 285 5.80 -15.33 4.30
C ALA A 285 5.01 -14.86 5.53
N GLN A 286 4.38 -13.70 5.44
CA GLN A 286 3.50 -13.19 6.50
C GLN A 286 2.27 -14.09 6.68
N GLY A 287 1.74 -14.64 5.59
CA GLY A 287 0.68 -15.63 5.65
C GLY A 287 1.09 -16.89 6.43
N ALA A 288 2.28 -17.43 6.14
CA ALA A 288 2.82 -18.57 6.89
C ALA A 288 3.06 -18.23 8.38
N ALA A 289 3.54 -17.01 8.67
CA ALA A 289 3.74 -16.52 10.02
C ALA A 289 2.42 -16.41 10.79
N ASN A 290 1.35 -15.93 10.16
CA ASN A 290 0.01 -15.85 10.75
C ASN A 290 -0.58 -17.24 11.01
N VAL A 291 -0.47 -18.18 10.05
CA VAL A 291 -0.96 -19.56 10.23
C VAL A 291 -0.23 -20.24 11.39
N ALA A 292 1.09 -20.10 11.47
CA ALA A 292 1.86 -20.66 12.59
C ALA A 292 1.53 -19.96 13.90
N GLY A 293 1.47 -18.62 13.91
CA GLY A 293 1.16 -17.83 15.10
C GLY A 293 -0.23 -18.08 15.65
N ALA A 294 -1.21 -18.31 14.78
CA ALA A 294 -2.60 -18.62 15.15
C ALA A 294 -2.71 -19.83 16.10
N LEU A 295 -1.84 -20.81 15.91
CA LEU A 295 -1.81 -22.01 16.75
C LEU A 295 -1.10 -21.78 18.11
N PHE A 296 -0.46 -20.63 18.29
CA PHE A 296 0.34 -20.28 19.47
C PHE A 296 -0.03 -18.90 20.02
N GLN A 297 -1.32 -18.64 20.18
CA GLN A 297 -1.90 -17.47 20.86
C GLN A 297 -1.46 -16.11 20.28
N SER A 298 -1.07 -16.06 19.02
CA SER A 298 -0.72 -14.82 18.35
C SER A 298 -1.95 -14.10 17.83
N LEU A 299 -1.99 -12.79 17.99
CA LEU A 299 -2.83 -11.91 17.19
C LEU A 299 -2.41 -11.96 15.71
N PRO A 300 -3.24 -11.53 14.76
CA PRO A 300 -2.82 -11.33 13.38
C PRO A 300 -1.60 -10.41 13.30
N VAL A 301 -0.65 -10.72 12.41
CA VAL A 301 0.63 -10.02 12.28
C VAL A 301 0.92 -9.59 10.85
N GLY A 302 1.86 -8.65 10.71
CA GLY A 302 2.37 -8.20 9.42
C GLY A 302 3.82 -7.73 9.50
N GLY A 303 4.36 -7.26 8.38
CA GLY A 303 5.67 -6.63 8.36
C GLY A 303 5.66 -5.34 9.19
N SER A 304 6.52 -5.24 10.20
CA SER A 304 6.65 -4.05 11.03
C SER A 304 7.80 -3.17 10.57
N LEU A 305 7.49 -1.95 10.10
CA LEU A 305 8.51 -0.98 9.70
C LEU A 305 9.34 -0.51 10.91
N SER A 306 8.69 -0.27 12.05
CA SER A 306 9.34 0.15 13.29
C SER A 306 10.40 -0.87 13.73
N ARG A 307 10.01 -2.13 13.91
CA ARG A 307 10.93 -3.20 14.36
C ARG A 307 11.97 -3.56 13.32
N THR A 308 11.62 -3.50 12.04
CA THR A 308 12.60 -3.64 10.96
C THR A 308 13.64 -2.52 11.02
N GLY A 309 13.19 -1.28 11.27
CA GLY A 309 14.06 -0.12 11.48
C GLY A 309 14.99 -0.31 12.68
N VAL A 310 14.46 -0.75 13.82
CA VAL A 310 15.25 -1.07 15.03
C VAL A 310 16.29 -2.14 14.73
N ALA A 311 15.92 -3.23 14.07
CA ALA A 311 16.84 -4.30 13.69
C ALA A 311 17.99 -3.78 12.81
N VAL A 312 17.68 -2.96 11.80
CA VAL A 312 18.68 -2.33 10.91
C VAL A 312 19.61 -1.40 11.70
N SER A 313 19.05 -0.53 12.55
CA SER A 313 19.83 0.40 13.40
C SER A 313 20.71 -0.33 14.41
N ALA A 314 20.28 -1.50 14.89
CA ALA A 314 21.06 -2.38 15.76
C ALA A 314 22.13 -3.21 15.02
N GLY A 315 22.26 -3.03 13.70
CA GLY A 315 23.30 -3.67 12.90
C GLY A 315 22.94 -5.03 12.32
N ALA A 316 21.65 -5.34 12.13
CA ALA A 316 21.18 -6.54 11.47
C ALA A 316 21.86 -6.76 10.10
N ARG A 317 22.23 -8.00 9.82
CA ARG A 317 22.93 -8.37 8.58
C ARG A 317 22.24 -9.50 7.83
N THR A 318 21.52 -10.36 8.55
CA THR A 318 20.88 -11.53 7.94
C THR A 318 19.49 -11.74 8.57
N ARG A 319 18.70 -12.62 7.97
CA ARG A 319 17.39 -13.03 8.49
C ARG A 319 17.42 -13.65 9.90
N TRP A 320 18.61 -14.06 10.37
CA TRP A 320 18.80 -14.56 11.73
C TRP A 320 18.46 -13.52 12.80
N THR A 321 18.56 -12.23 12.50
CA THR A 321 18.15 -11.17 13.43
C THR A 321 16.69 -11.33 13.87
N GLY A 322 15.74 -11.54 12.95
CA GLY A 322 14.35 -11.75 13.32
C GLY A 322 14.10 -13.11 14.00
N ILE A 323 14.86 -14.15 13.64
CA ILE A 323 14.81 -15.43 14.35
C ILE A 323 15.26 -15.24 15.82
N PHE A 324 16.41 -14.59 16.03
CA PHE A 324 16.88 -14.29 17.37
C PHE A 324 15.97 -13.34 18.13
N SER A 325 15.29 -12.40 17.45
CA SER A 325 14.30 -11.53 18.10
C SER A 325 13.17 -12.34 18.74
N GLY A 326 12.61 -13.30 18.02
CA GLY A 326 11.58 -14.19 18.58
C GLY A 326 12.09 -15.09 19.69
N LEU A 327 13.31 -15.65 19.54
CA LEU A 327 13.90 -16.51 20.56
C LEU A 327 14.24 -15.74 21.85
N TRP A 328 14.83 -14.55 21.73
CA TRP A 328 15.10 -13.69 22.88
C TRP A 328 13.82 -13.25 23.58
N LEU A 329 12.80 -12.88 22.81
CA LEU A 329 11.51 -12.52 23.39
C LEU A 329 10.89 -13.70 24.16
N ALA A 330 10.93 -14.91 23.61
CA ALA A 330 10.49 -16.12 24.32
C ALA A 330 11.27 -16.35 25.63
N ALA A 331 12.57 -16.20 25.60
CA ALA A 331 13.42 -16.34 26.78
C ALA A 331 13.07 -15.29 27.87
N ILE A 332 12.85 -14.04 27.46
CA ILE A 332 12.51 -12.93 28.36
C ILE A 332 11.13 -13.16 28.99
N VAL A 333 10.13 -13.57 28.21
CA VAL A 333 8.79 -13.88 28.73
C VAL A 333 8.85 -14.99 29.76
N LEU A 334 9.65 -16.03 29.56
CA LEU A 334 9.82 -17.11 30.53
C LEU A 334 10.47 -16.68 31.83
N THR A 335 11.35 -15.69 31.80
CA THR A 335 12.22 -15.36 32.95
C THR A 335 11.83 -14.04 33.63
N LEU A 336 11.24 -13.10 32.91
CA LEU A 336 10.95 -11.73 33.37
C LEU A 336 9.45 -11.36 33.37
N ALA A 337 8.55 -12.33 33.16
CA ALA A 337 7.10 -12.07 33.15
C ALA A 337 6.62 -11.34 34.43
N PRO A 338 6.99 -11.75 35.67
CA PRO A 338 6.58 -11.03 36.89
C PRO A 338 7.07 -9.58 36.95
N LEU A 339 8.13 -9.25 36.23
CA LEU A 339 8.64 -7.88 36.15
C LEU A 339 7.80 -7.05 35.20
N ALA A 340 7.30 -7.64 34.11
CA ALA A 340 6.45 -6.97 33.14
C ALA A 340 5.06 -6.61 33.73
N GLU A 341 4.51 -7.42 34.64
CA GLU A 341 3.27 -7.15 35.38
C GLU A 341 3.32 -5.87 36.22
N ARG A 342 4.49 -5.52 36.72
CA ARG A 342 4.72 -4.31 37.52
C ARG A 342 4.93 -3.04 36.71
N ILE A 343 4.78 -3.08 35.40
CA ILE A 343 4.88 -1.89 34.56
C ILE A 343 3.65 -1.00 34.78
N PRO A 344 3.83 0.29 35.12
CA PRO A 344 2.70 1.21 35.27
C PRO A 344 2.03 1.53 33.93
N MET A 345 0.69 1.57 33.89
CA MET A 345 -0.07 1.91 32.70
C MET A 345 0.29 3.29 32.12
N PRO A 346 0.51 4.35 32.94
CA PRO A 346 0.96 5.64 32.40
C PRO A 346 2.32 5.59 31.71
N VAL A 347 3.20 4.65 32.06
CA VAL A 347 4.47 4.44 31.34
C VAL A 347 4.16 3.92 29.93
N ILE A 348 3.30 2.95 29.82
CA ILE A 348 2.86 2.41 28.51
C ILE A 348 2.18 3.52 27.70
N GLY A 349 1.27 4.27 28.30
CA GLY A 349 0.61 5.41 27.68
C GLY A 349 1.59 6.44 27.11
N GLY A 350 2.59 6.84 27.93
CA GLY A 350 3.65 7.75 27.51
C GLY A 350 4.49 7.22 26.34
N LEU A 351 4.91 5.94 26.40
CA LEU A 351 5.66 5.30 25.30
C LEU A 351 4.87 5.25 24.00
N ILE A 352 3.57 4.97 24.08
CA ILE A 352 2.72 4.88 22.88
C ILE A 352 2.48 6.26 22.28
N ILE A 353 2.31 7.29 23.09
CA ILE A 353 2.24 8.68 22.61
C ILE A 353 3.51 9.03 21.83
N VAL A 354 4.68 8.63 22.34
CA VAL A 354 5.96 8.78 21.63
C VAL A 354 5.94 8.03 20.29
N VAL A 355 5.56 6.76 20.28
CA VAL A 355 5.49 5.95 19.04
C VAL A 355 4.53 6.59 18.03
N GLY A 356 3.36 7.04 18.46
CA GLY A 356 2.41 7.74 17.60
C GLY A 356 2.97 9.05 17.03
N ALA A 357 3.67 9.81 17.84
CA ALA A 357 4.34 11.05 17.41
C ALA A 357 5.49 10.77 16.41
N GLU A 358 6.30 9.73 16.65
CA GLU A 358 7.36 9.30 15.71
C GLU A 358 6.76 8.85 14.37
N LEU A 359 5.63 8.13 14.38
CA LEU A 359 4.93 7.73 13.16
C LEU A 359 4.47 8.95 12.35
N ILE A 360 3.89 9.97 13.02
CA ILE A 360 3.50 11.22 12.35
C ILE A 360 4.74 11.95 11.84
N ALA A 361 5.77 12.10 12.66
CA ALA A 361 7.02 12.77 12.29
C ALA A 361 7.69 12.10 11.07
N GLY A 362 7.71 10.78 11.03
CA GLY A 362 8.21 9.99 9.91
C GLY A 362 7.43 10.20 8.61
N LYS A 363 6.16 10.64 8.69
CA LYS A 363 5.31 10.92 7.52
C LYS A 363 5.35 12.38 7.07
N ILE A 364 5.99 13.29 7.81
CA ILE A 364 6.09 14.71 7.42
C ILE A 364 6.71 14.91 6.03
N PRO A 365 7.79 14.21 5.64
CA PRO A 365 8.34 14.35 4.29
C PRO A 365 7.34 13.94 3.20
N ASP A 366 6.61 12.82 3.42
CA ASP A 366 5.58 12.33 2.48
C ASP A 366 4.41 13.31 2.39
N ILE A 367 3.94 13.86 3.53
CA ILE A 367 2.89 14.89 3.58
C ILE A 367 3.31 16.11 2.75
N ARG A 368 4.52 16.63 3.00
CA ARG A 368 5.04 17.79 2.26
C ARG A 368 5.16 17.53 0.76
N LEU A 369 5.57 16.32 0.40
CA LEU A 369 5.65 15.90 -1.00
C LEU A 369 4.27 15.90 -1.66
N VAL A 370 3.28 15.26 -1.02
CA VAL A 370 1.90 15.17 -1.53
C VAL A 370 1.28 16.56 -1.71
N LEU A 371 1.42 17.45 -0.72
CA LEU A 371 0.92 18.83 -0.77
C LEU A 371 1.49 19.63 -1.95
N LYS A 372 2.75 19.35 -2.35
CA LYS A 372 3.42 20.03 -3.47
C LYS A 372 3.14 19.39 -4.83
N THR A 373 2.66 18.14 -4.86
CA THR A 373 2.53 17.39 -6.11
C THR A 373 1.22 17.67 -6.82
N SER A 374 0.08 17.59 -6.13
CA SER A 374 -1.23 17.72 -6.77
C SER A 374 -2.33 18.00 -5.74
N PRO A 375 -3.24 18.97 -6.01
CA PRO A 375 -4.40 19.20 -5.15
C PRO A 375 -5.30 17.96 -5.03
N LEU A 376 -5.39 17.15 -6.08
CA LEU A 376 -6.18 15.93 -6.09
C LEU A 376 -5.58 14.86 -5.17
N SER A 377 -4.25 14.70 -5.18
CA SER A 377 -3.54 13.82 -4.25
C SER A 377 -3.66 14.29 -2.80
N THR A 378 -3.63 15.62 -2.59
CA THR A 378 -3.87 16.23 -1.28
C THR A 378 -5.28 15.92 -0.76
N ALA A 379 -6.30 16.06 -1.61
CA ALA A 379 -7.67 15.74 -1.27
C ALA A 379 -7.83 14.23 -0.92
N ALA A 380 -7.17 13.35 -1.67
CA ALA A 380 -7.17 11.92 -1.38
C ALA A 380 -6.52 11.59 -0.04
N MET A 381 -5.38 12.21 0.27
CA MET A 381 -4.70 12.08 1.56
C MET A 381 -5.59 12.54 2.70
N ALA A 382 -6.21 13.73 2.59
CA ALA A 382 -7.10 14.28 3.59
C ALA A 382 -8.36 13.43 3.79
N LEU A 383 -8.99 12.97 2.69
CA LEU A 383 -10.17 12.11 2.75
C LEU A 383 -9.84 10.77 3.44
N THR A 384 -8.70 10.16 3.11
CA THR A 384 -8.29 8.89 3.74
C THR A 384 -7.94 9.09 5.20
N PHE A 385 -7.29 10.20 5.57
CA PHE A 385 -7.03 10.56 6.96
C PHE A 385 -8.34 10.68 7.75
N LEU A 386 -9.30 11.46 7.26
CA LEU A 386 -10.61 11.62 7.89
C LEU A 386 -11.36 10.28 7.98
N ALA A 387 -11.39 9.52 6.89
CA ALA A 387 -12.01 8.20 6.90
C ALA A 387 -11.39 7.28 7.96
N THR A 388 -10.06 7.33 8.13
CA THR A 388 -9.37 6.52 9.14
C THR A 388 -9.71 6.96 10.56
N THR A 389 -10.01 8.22 10.80
CA THR A 389 -10.38 8.71 12.14
C THR A 389 -11.85 8.53 12.48
N GLU A 390 -12.72 8.36 11.48
CA GLU A 390 -14.19 8.28 11.63
C GLU A 390 -14.73 6.86 11.46
N LEU A 391 -14.18 6.09 10.50
CA LEU A 391 -14.70 4.79 10.11
C LEU A 391 -13.89 3.65 10.75
N PRO A 392 -14.47 2.45 10.85
CA PRO A 392 -13.70 1.26 11.12
C PRO A 392 -12.52 1.12 10.13
N LEU A 393 -11.34 0.74 10.64
CA LEU A 393 -10.09 0.76 9.85
C LEU A 393 -10.17 -0.06 8.56
N GLN A 394 -10.89 -1.21 8.58
CA GLN A 394 -11.10 -2.02 7.38
C GLN A 394 -11.84 -1.25 6.29
N GLN A 395 -12.84 -0.45 6.65
CA GLN A 395 -13.61 0.36 5.69
C GLN A 395 -12.75 1.52 5.16
N ALA A 396 -11.95 2.15 6.02
CA ALA A 396 -11.03 3.22 5.62
C ALA A 396 -9.99 2.75 4.60
N VAL A 397 -9.43 1.54 4.76
CA VAL A 397 -8.48 0.94 3.80
C VAL A 397 -9.13 0.69 2.46
N ILE A 398 -10.32 0.06 2.44
CA ILE A 398 -11.06 -0.23 1.21
C ILE A 398 -11.41 1.08 0.50
N LEU A 399 -11.95 2.06 1.23
CA LEU A 399 -12.26 3.39 0.68
C LEU A 399 -11.02 4.04 0.07
N GLY A 400 -9.88 4.01 0.79
CA GLY A 400 -8.60 4.53 0.30
C GLY A 400 -8.16 3.87 -1.00
N ALA A 401 -8.25 2.54 -1.10
CA ALA A 401 -7.91 1.79 -2.32
C ALA A 401 -8.82 2.17 -3.49
N VAL A 402 -10.14 2.27 -3.27
CA VAL A 402 -11.11 2.70 -4.27
C VAL A 402 -10.82 4.14 -4.73
N VAL A 403 -10.59 5.05 -3.80
CA VAL A 403 -10.23 6.45 -4.10
C VAL A 403 -8.94 6.52 -4.93
N SER A 404 -7.90 5.76 -4.55
CA SER A 404 -6.65 5.69 -5.34
C SER A 404 -6.90 5.26 -6.78
N LEU A 405 -7.70 4.21 -6.97
CA LEU A 405 -8.00 3.69 -8.31
C LEU A 405 -8.78 4.72 -9.14
N LEU A 406 -9.81 5.35 -8.55
CA LEU A 406 -10.58 6.39 -9.21
C LEU A 406 -9.70 7.59 -9.60
N LEU A 407 -8.80 8.01 -8.71
CA LEU A 407 -7.86 9.09 -8.98
C LEU A 407 -6.88 8.73 -10.10
N TYR A 408 -6.36 7.50 -10.09
CA TYR A 408 -5.51 7.01 -11.18
C TYR A 408 -6.25 7.05 -12.52
N CYS A 409 -7.47 6.53 -12.59
CA CYS A 409 -8.29 6.56 -13.80
C CYS A 409 -8.57 8.01 -14.26
N ALA A 410 -8.91 8.91 -13.32
CA ALA A 410 -9.17 10.32 -13.64
C ALA A 410 -7.91 11.05 -14.16
N GLN A 411 -6.75 10.79 -13.55
CA GLN A 411 -5.48 11.36 -14.01
C GLN A 411 -5.08 10.81 -15.38
N ALA A 412 -5.19 9.50 -15.58
CA ALA A 412 -4.89 8.86 -16.85
C ALA A 412 -5.76 9.43 -17.98
N ALA A 413 -7.08 9.56 -17.73
CA ALA A 413 -7.99 10.16 -18.71
C ALA A 413 -7.70 11.63 -19.02
N ARG A 414 -7.17 12.40 -18.06
CA ARG A 414 -6.78 13.81 -18.28
C ARG A 414 -5.48 13.97 -19.07
N GLN A 415 -4.61 12.99 -19.05
CA GLN A 415 -3.30 13.04 -19.74
C GLN A 415 -3.41 12.67 -21.22
N SER A 416 -4.47 11.98 -21.63
CA SER A 416 -4.67 11.57 -23.02
C SER A 416 -4.88 12.79 -23.92
N ARG A 417 -4.11 12.83 -25.00
CA ARG A 417 -4.09 13.94 -25.97
C ARG A 417 -4.00 13.41 -27.39
N LEU A 418 -4.67 14.11 -28.27
CA LEU A 418 -4.48 14.00 -29.70
C LEU A 418 -3.58 15.16 -30.13
N LEU A 419 -2.49 14.89 -30.85
CA LEU A 419 -1.51 15.87 -31.28
C LEU A 419 -1.38 15.79 -32.81
N ALA A 420 -1.30 16.92 -33.48
CA ALA A 420 -0.90 16.94 -34.87
C ALA A 420 0.64 16.78 -34.96
N LEU A 421 1.10 15.98 -35.93
CA LEU A 421 2.52 15.87 -36.28
C LEU A 421 2.76 16.62 -37.58
N GLU A 422 3.62 17.63 -37.52
CA GLU A 422 4.02 18.45 -38.68
C GLU A 422 5.50 18.22 -39.02
N PRO A 423 5.84 18.06 -40.29
CA PRO A 423 7.25 17.99 -40.69
C PRO A 423 7.99 19.27 -40.33
N ALA A 424 9.15 19.16 -39.67
CA ALA A 424 9.98 20.30 -39.28
C ALA A 424 11.25 20.43 -40.11
N GLY A 425 11.40 19.62 -41.18
CA GLY A 425 12.60 19.50 -41.99
C GLY A 425 13.60 18.48 -41.41
N ASP A 426 14.57 18.06 -42.24
CA ASP A 426 15.64 17.11 -41.91
C ASP A 426 15.16 15.80 -41.24
N GLY A 427 13.99 15.30 -41.64
CA GLY A 427 13.38 14.09 -41.02
C GLY A 427 12.85 14.27 -39.61
N ARG A 428 12.77 15.50 -39.12
CA ARG A 428 12.22 15.82 -37.80
C ARG A 428 10.72 16.12 -37.87
N TRP A 429 10.04 15.84 -36.76
CA TRP A 429 8.63 16.10 -36.56
C TRP A 429 8.43 17.04 -35.39
N ARG A 430 7.50 17.98 -35.50
CA ARG A 430 7.07 18.84 -34.39
C ARG A 430 5.63 18.52 -34.05
N THR A 431 5.30 18.63 -32.76
CA THR A 431 3.94 18.48 -32.28
C THR A 431 3.21 19.82 -32.30
N ALA A 432 1.96 19.82 -32.75
CA ALA A 432 1.06 20.96 -32.74
C ALA A 432 -0.31 20.54 -32.20
N PRO A 433 -1.19 21.48 -31.79
CA PRO A 433 -2.59 21.18 -31.53
C PRO A 433 -3.25 20.62 -32.81
N PRO A 434 -4.20 19.67 -32.70
CA PRO A 434 -4.99 19.24 -33.85
C PRO A 434 -5.68 20.45 -34.50
N PRO A 435 -5.77 20.52 -35.83
CA PRO A 435 -6.55 21.57 -36.49
C PRO A 435 -8.04 21.35 -36.22
N ASP A 436 -8.84 22.42 -36.22
CA ASP A 436 -10.32 22.31 -36.06
C ASP A 436 -10.96 21.55 -37.22
N ARG A 437 -10.36 21.67 -38.41
CA ARG A 437 -10.83 21.03 -39.64
C ARG A 437 -9.65 20.54 -40.48
N LEU A 438 -9.82 19.40 -41.13
CA LEU A 438 -8.83 18.87 -42.08
C LEU A 438 -8.72 19.79 -43.32
N THR A 439 -7.56 19.79 -43.99
CA THR A 439 -7.37 20.53 -45.23
C THR A 439 -7.81 19.66 -46.41
N PRO A 440 -8.68 20.16 -47.29
CA PRO A 440 -9.15 19.40 -48.45
C PRO A 440 -7.98 18.88 -49.31
N GLY A 441 -8.05 17.62 -49.72
CA GLY A 441 -7.04 16.99 -50.59
C GLY A 441 -5.64 16.93 -50.03
N GLN A 442 -5.44 17.02 -48.71
CA GLN A 442 -4.16 16.94 -48.04
C GLN A 442 -4.12 15.86 -46.99
N VAL A 443 -2.90 15.43 -46.64
CA VAL A 443 -2.66 14.49 -45.54
C VAL A 443 -2.49 15.26 -44.23
N THR A 444 -3.23 14.88 -43.22
CA THR A 444 -3.04 15.33 -41.84
C THR A 444 -2.60 14.15 -40.98
N VAL A 445 -1.54 14.32 -40.19
CA VAL A 445 -1.05 13.30 -39.29
C VAL A 445 -1.45 13.64 -37.86
N LEU A 446 -2.11 12.73 -37.20
CA LEU A 446 -2.42 12.83 -35.76
C LEU A 446 -1.71 11.71 -35.01
N ASP A 447 -1.15 12.04 -33.86
CA ASP A 447 -0.57 11.09 -32.91
C ASP A 447 -1.50 10.96 -31.69
N TYR A 448 -1.94 9.75 -31.44
CA TYR A 448 -2.71 9.44 -30.24
C TYR A 448 -1.76 9.08 -29.09
N ASN A 449 -1.74 9.94 -28.08
CA ASN A 449 -1.01 9.74 -26.85
C ASN A 449 -1.97 9.57 -25.69
N GLY A 450 -2.32 8.33 -25.36
CA GLY A 450 -3.28 8.00 -24.31
C GLY A 450 -3.26 6.54 -23.91
N VAL A 451 -4.03 6.20 -22.88
CA VAL A 451 -4.11 4.84 -22.30
C VAL A 451 -5.34 4.04 -22.78
N SER A 452 -6.13 4.60 -23.70
CA SER A 452 -7.35 3.98 -24.26
C SER A 452 -8.40 3.59 -23.21
N LEU A 453 -8.52 4.38 -22.13
CA LEU A 453 -9.64 4.25 -21.21
C LEU A 453 -10.92 4.85 -21.83
N PHE A 454 -12.06 4.23 -21.55
CA PHE A 454 -13.35 4.75 -22.01
C PHE A 454 -13.63 6.20 -21.52
N ALA A 455 -13.03 6.61 -20.41
CA ALA A 455 -13.22 7.92 -19.80
C ALA A 455 -12.56 9.08 -20.59
N GLU A 456 -11.62 8.79 -21.49
CA GLU A 456 -10.91 9.82 -22.30
C GLU A 456 -11.60 10.10 -23.65
N LEU A 457 -12.43 9.15 -24.11
CA LEU A 457 -13.01 9.19 -25.45
C LEU A 457 -13.86 10.45 -25.74
N PRO A 458 -14.68 10.98 -24.81
CA PRO A 458 -15.41 12.21 -25.06
C PRO A 458 -14.52 13.44 -25.29
N ARG A 459 -13.31 13.42 -24.69
CA ARG A 459 -12.33 14.49 -24.88
C ARG A 459 -11.60 14.33 -26.21
N MET A 460 -11.21 13.11 -26.53
CA MET A 460 -10.58 12.77 -27.80
C MET A 460 -11.52 13.10 -28.97
N ASP A 461 -12.79 12.75 -28.87
CA ASP A 461 -13.79 13.03 -29.90
C ASP A 461 -13.96 14.53 -30.16
N ARG A 462 -13.98 15.36 -29.11
CA ARG A 462 -14.04 16.82 -29.21
C ARG A 462 -12.79 17.45 -29.85
N SER A 463 -11.63 16.79 -29.69
CA SER A 463 -10.36 17.26 -30.25
C SER A 463 -10.11 16.70 -31.66
N TRP A 464 -11.04 15.89 -32.18
CA TRP A 464 -10.92 15.33 -33.51
C TRP A 464 -11.28 16.36 -34.57
N PRO A 465 -10.45 16.60 -35.61
CA PRO A 465 -10.75 17.58 -36.64
C PRO A 465 -11.98 17.22 -37.43
N ALA A 466 -12.76 18.23 -37.81
CA ALA A 466 -13.87 18.05 -38.73
C ALA A 466 -13.37 17.55 -40.09
N PRO A 467 -14.07 16.63 -40.75
CA PRO A 467 -13.66 16.11 -42.05
C PRO A 467 -13.70 17.20 -43.14
N ALA A 468 -12.89 17.01 -44.17
CA ALA A 468 -12.88 17.85 -45.38
C ALA A 468 -12.83 16.97 -46.63
N GLU A 469 -13.27 17.52 -47.74
CA GLU A 469 -13.41 16.81 -49.01
C GLU A 469 -12.04 16.26 -49.48
N GLY A 470 -11.99 14.95 -49.73
CA GLY A 470 -10.79 14.27 -50.22
C GLY A 470 -9.58 14.28 -49.25
N ALA A 471 -9.79 14.66 -48.00
CA ALA A 471 -8.71 14.69 -47.00
C ALA A 471 -8.35 13.29 -46.52
N VAL A 472 -7.04 13.03 -46.29
CA VAL A 472 -6.58 11.80 -45.69
C VAL A 472 -6.05 12.08 -44.28
N LEU A 473 -6.56 11.31 -43.30
CA LEU A 473 -6.12 11.35 -41.93
C LEU A 473 -5.26 10.13 -41.62
N VAL A 474 -4.01 10.34 -41.27
CA VAL A 474 -3.12 9.31 -40.76
C VAL A 474 -3.12 9.39 -39.23
N LEU A 475 -3.66 8.38 -38.55
CA LEU A 475 -3.63 8.29 -37.10
C LEU A 475 -2.52 7.34 -36.65
N VAL A 476 -1.52 7.90 -35.97
CA VAL A 476 -0.45 7.12 -35.35
C VAL A 476 -0.96 6.49 -34.06
N VAL A 477 -1.01 5.15 -34.01
CA VAL A 477 -1.57 4.37 -32.91
C VAL A 477 -0.55 3.49 -32.20
N ARG A 478 0.72 3.81 -32.35
CA ARG A 478 1.83 3.00 -31.80
C ARG A 478 1.76 2.86 -30.28
N THR A 479 1.23 3.87 -29.59
CA THR A 479 1.07 3.90 -28.14
C THR A 479 -0.27 3.36 -27.66
N LEU A 480 -1.15 2.98 -28.57
CA LEU A 480 -2.42 2.35 -28.20
C LEU A 480 -2.16 1.00 -27.52
N PRO A 481 -2.88 0.68 -26.42
CA PRO A 481 -2.75 -0.61 -25.76
C PRO A 481 -3.05 -1.78 -26.71
N ASP A 482 -2.45 -2.92 -26.41
CA ASP A 482 -2.68 -4.18 -27.13
C ASP A 482 -4.17 -4.56 -27.22
N VAL A 483 -4.95 -4.19 -26.22
CA VAL A 483 -6.40 -4.39 -26.16
C VAL A 483 -7.09 -3.06 -25.89
N PRO A 484 -7.53 -2.34 -26.94
CA PRO A 484 -8.29 -1.10 -26.79
C PRO A 484 -9.71 -1.38 -26.25
N SER A 485 -10.32 -0.37 -25.64
CA SER A 485 -11.73 -0.48 -25.25
C SER A 485 -12.64 -0.63 -26.48
N SER A 486 -13.76 -1.37 -26.35
CA SER A 486 -14.76 -1.49 -27.43
C SER A 486 -15.29 -0.13 -27.88
N ALA A 487 -15.34 0.85 -26.97
CA ALA A 487 -15.73 2.22 -27.28
C ALA A 487 -14.71 2.93 -28.19
N MET A 488 -13.41 2.64 -28.06
CA MET A 488 -12.39 3.15 -28.99
C MET A 488 -12.59 2.61 -30.41
N ILE A 489 -12.86 1.31 -30.54
CA ILE A 489 -13.15 0.70 -31.85
C ILE A 489 -14.38 1.34 -32.49
N LYS A 490 -15.44 1.59 -31.71
CA LYS A 490 -16.65 2.30 -32.20
C LYS A 490 -16.34 3.74 -32.61
N LEU A 491 -15.48 4.45 -31.85
CA LEU A 491 -15.07 5.81 -32.20
C LEU A 491 -14.30 5.83 -33.55
N LEU A 492 -13.30 4.93 -33.70
CA LEU A 492 -12.53 4.83 -34.94
C LEU A 492 -13.40 4.52 -36.14
N ARG A 493 -14.37 3.59 -36.00
CA ARG A 493 -15.34 3.28 -37.05
C ARG A 493 -16.16 4.51 -37.44
N ARG A 494 -16.76 5.21 -36.47
CA ARG A 494 -17.52 6.41 -36.72
C ARG A 494 -16.69 7.50 -37.42
N LYS A 495 -15.42 7.69 -36.99
CA LYS A 495 -14.53 8.68 -37.60
C LYS A 495 -14.13 8.30 -39.04
N ALA A 496 -14.00 7.01 -39.33
CA ALA A 496 -13.82 6.51 -40.68
C ALA A 496 -15.05 6.79 -41.54
N ASP A 497 -16.26 6.55 -41.01
CA ASP A 497 -17.50 6.87 -41.71
C ASP A 497 -17.63 8.37 -42.04
N GLU A 498 -17.35 9.23 -41.04
CA GLU A 498 -17.39 10.70 -41.23
C GLU A 498 -16.41 11.14 -42.34
N LEU A 499 -15.21 10.54 -42.40
CA LEU A 499 -14.22 10.81 -43.46
C LEU A 499 -14.67 10.27 -44.82
N HIS A 500 -15.15 9.02 -44.86
CA HIS A 500 -15.65 8.40 -46.09
C HIS A 500 -16.80 9.21 -46.71
N HIS A 501 -17.74 9.69 -45.90
CA HIS A 501 -18.84 10.55 -46.39
C HIS A 501 -18.36 11.89 -47.00
N ALA A 502 -17.19 12.37 -46.53
CA ALA A 502 -16.53 13.54 -47.10
C ALA A 502 -15.59 13.19 -48.28
N GLY A 503 -15.64 11.96 -48.79
CA GLY A 503 -14.73 11.50 -49.82
C GLY A 503 -13.28 11.40 -49.40
N GLY A 504 -13.03 11.29 -48.08
CA GLY A 504 -11.69 11.19 -47.48
C GLY A 504 -11.34 9.76 -47.01
N HIS A 505 -10.19 9.59 -46.38
CA HIS A 505 -9.71 8.29 -45.96
C HIS A 505 -9.00 8.33 -44.60
N LEU A 506 -9.14 7.25 -43.79
CA LEU A 506 -8.48 7.08 -42.50
C LEU A 506 -7.45 5.95 -42.56
N ILE A 507 -6.20 6.24 -42.23
CA ILE A 507 -5.12 5.26 -42.16
C ILE A 507 -4.64 5.15 -40.71
N LEU A 508 -4.53 3.92 -40.19
CA LEU A 508 -3.92 3.64 -38.88
C LEU A 508 -2.46 3.25 -39.05
N ALA A 509 -1.54 4.05 -38.52
CA ALA A 509 -0.10 3.83 -38.65
C ALA A 509 0.52 3.29 -37.36
N GLY A 510 1.34 2.26 -37.44
CA GLY A 510 2.05 1.69 -36.29
C GLY A 510 1.22 0.74 -35.44
N VAL A 511 0.33 0.01 -36.08
CA VAL A 511 -0.57 -0.96 -35.42
C VAL A 511 0.25 -2.16 -34.90
N GLN A 512 0.26 -2.35 -33.58
CA GLN A 512 0.95 -3.46 -32.93
C GLN A 512 0.26 -4.81 -33.24
N PRO A 513 1.00 -5.95 -33.28
CA PRO A 513 0.42 -7.25 -33.67
C PRO A 513 -0.81 -7.69 -32.87
N PRO A 514 -0.91 -7.46 -31.53
CA PRO A 514 -2.13 -7.78 -30.80
C PRO A 514 -3.31 -6.90 -31.21
N LEU A 515 -3.09 -5.58 -31.39
CA LEU A 515 -4.11 -4.65 -31.85
C LEU A 515 -4.54 -4.96 -33.28
N ALA A 516 -3.63 -5.36 -34.16
CA ALA A 516 -3.95 -5.76 -35.54
C ALA A 516 -4.96 -6.91 -35.60
N ARG A 517 -4.84 -7.90 -34.71
CA ARG A 517 -5.82 -8.98 -34.60
C ARG A 517 -7.20 -8.47 -34.21
N ILE A 518 -7.28 -7.60 -33.20
CA ILE A 518 -8.56 -7.02 -32.74
C ILE A 518 -9.19 -6.17 -33.85
N VAL A 519 -8.40 -5.38 -34.57
CA VAL A 519 -8.86 -4.57 -35.70
C VAL A 519 -9.42 -5.46 -36.81
N ALA A 520 -8.80 -6.62 -37.08
CA ALA A 520 -9.30 -7.62 -38.02
C ALA A 520 -10.57 -8.32 -37.50
N ASP A 521 -10.52 -8.88 -36.28
CA ASP A 521 -11.61 -9.65 -35.66
C ASP A 521 -12.90 -8.82 -35.48
N THR A 522 -12.77 -7.50 -35.30
CA THR A 522 -13.90 -6.57 -35.18
C THR A 522 -14.42 -6.08 -36.53
N GLY A 523 -13.82 -6.48 -37.66
CA GLY A 523 -14.18 -6.00 -38.99
C GLY A 523 -13.80 -4.53 -39.25
N LEU A 524 -13.01 -3.89 -38.35
CA LEU A 524 -12.57 -2.52 -38.57
C LEU A 524 -11.57 -2.41 -39.72
N ALA A 525 -10.70 -3.42 -39.92
CA ALA A 525 -9.76 -3.44 -41.03
C ALA A 525 -10.46 -3.41 -42.40
N GLU A 526 -11.53 -4.23 -42.57
CA GLU A 526 -12.34 -4.25 -43.78
C GLU A 526 -13.08 -2.92 -44.00
N HIS A 527 -13.57 -2.35 -42.90
CA HIS A 527 -14.28 -1.07 -42.90
C HIS A 527 -13.40 0.12 -43.30
N LEU A 528 -12.12 0.11 -42.87
CA LEU A 528 -11.14 1.12 -43.27
C LEU A 528 -10.68 0.97 -44.72
N GLY A 529 -10.74 -0.22 -45.27
CA GLY A 529 -10.31 -0.55 -46.62
C GLY A 529 -8.86 -1.04 -46.76
N PRO A 530 -8.48 -1.50 -47.96
CA PRO A 530 -7.14 -2.04 -48.18
C PRO A 530 -6.06 -0.98 -48.02
N GLY A 531 -4.95 -1.37 -47.36
CA GLY A 531 -3.80 -0.46 -47.10
C GLY A 531 -3.99 0.49 -45.92
N ALA A 532 -5.19 0.58 -45.33
CA ALA A 532 -5.47 1.50 -44.24
C ALA A 532 -4.92 1.09 -42.86
N VAL A 533 -4.40 -0.11 -42.72
CA VAL A 533 -3.81 -0.63 -41.48
C VAL A 533 -2.34 -0.92 -41.68
N VAL A 534 -1.48 0.01 -41.27
CA VAL A 534 -0.02 -0.10 -41.41
C VAL A 534 0.57 -0.68 -40.14
N PRO A 535 1.22 -1.88 -40.19
CA PRO A 535 1.74 -2.55 -39.03
C PRO A 535 2.95 -1.81 -38.43
N ALA A 536 3.15 -1.98 -37.11
CA ALA A 536 4.32 -1.49 -36.41
C ALA A 536 5.58 -2.23 -36.86
N THR A 537 6.67 -1.48 -37.04
CA THR A 537 8.02 -2.01 -37.39
C THR A 537 9.01 -1.74 -36.27
N GLY A 538 10.25 -2.25 -36.41
CA GLY A 538 11.35 -1.97 -35.48
C GLY A 538 11.81 -0.51 -35.47
N THR A 539 11.51 0.26 -36.51
CA THR A 539 11.82 1.69 -36.62
C THR A 539 10.66 2.55 -36.10
N LEU A 540 10.99 3.66 -35.44
CA LEU A 540 9.98 4.48 -34.76
C LEU A 540 8.99 5.12 -35.73
N PHE A 541 9.50 5.73 -36.82
CA PHE A 541 8.70 6.45 -37.81
C PHE A 541 8.48 5.66 -39.12
N GLY A 542 9.06 4.46 -39.27
CA GLY A 542 8.90 3.67 -40.50
C GLY A 542 7.43 3.40 -40.89
N PRO A 543 6.53 3.03 -39.96
CA PRO A 543 5.10 2.90 -40.27
C PRO A 543 4.44 4.20 -40.69
N LEU A 544 4.84 5.34 -40.13
CA LEU A 544 4.33 6.65 -40.51
C LEU A 544 4.77 7.00 -41.94
N GLU A 545 6.04 6.76 -42.31
CA GLU A 545 6.55 7.00 -43.68
C GLU A 545 5.81 6.14 -44.73
N THR A 546 5.48 4.89 -44.36
CA THR A 546 4.66 4.02 -45.20
C THR A 546 3.23 4.56 -45.33
N ALA A 547 2.61 4.93 -44.23
CA ALA A 547 1.25 5.48 -44.22
C ALA A 547 1.16 6.79 -45.02
N LEU A 548 2.18 7.63 -44.97
CA LEU A 548 2.24 8.87 -45.78
C LEU A 548 2.30 8.59 -47.26
N ARG A 549 3.16 7.64 -47.69
CA ARG A 549 3.24 7.22 -49.11
C ARG A 549 1.90 6.66 -49.59
N ASP A 550 1.26 5.82 -48.79
CA ASP A 550 -0.05 5.24 -49.12
C ASP A 550 -1.15 6.33 -49.15
N ALA A 551 -1.09 7.32 -48.25
CA ALA A 551 -1.98 8.48 -48.24
C ALA A 551 -1.81 9.35 -49.50
N ASP A 552 -0.58 9.67 -49.89
CA ASP A 552 -0.28 10.44 -51.12
C ASP A 552 -0.74 9.69 -52.36
N ALA A 553 -0.48 8.38 -52.45
CA ALA A 553 -0.97 7.54 -53.54
C ALA A 553 -2.50 7.50 -53.60
N TRP A 554 -3.16 7.44 -52.47
CA TRP A 554 -4.64 7.46 -52.38
C TRP A 554 -5.21 8.80 -52.89
N ILE A 555 -4.63 9.95 -52.47
CA ILE A 555 -5.03 11.29 -52.93
C ILE A 555 -4.81 11.41 -54.45
N ALA A 556 -3.68 10.95 -54.98
CA ALA A 556 -3.42 11.01 -56.41
C ALA A 556 -4.42 10.20 -57.23
N ALA A 557 -4.82 9.02 -56.74
CA ALA A 557 -5.83 8.16 -57.39
C ALA A 557 -7.25 8.75 -57.36
N HIS A 558 -7.62 9.50 -56.33
CA HIS A 558 -8.97 10.02 -56.15
C HIS A 558 -9.13 11.48 -56.56
N ARG A 559 -8.07 12.18 -56.92
CA ARG A 559 -8.06 13.59 -57.33
C ARG A 559 -8.87 13.85 -58.63
N ASN A 560 -9.01 12.82 -59.48
CA ASN A 560 -9.67 12.87 -60.78
C ASN A 560 -10.98 12.04 -60.81
N ALA A 561 -11.44 11.51 -59.69
CA ALA A 561 -12.69 10.76 -59.64
C ALA A 561 -13.88 11.73 -59.67
N PRO A 562 -14.92 11.48 -60.51
CA PRO A 562 -16.12 12.31 -60.51
C PRO A 562 -16.81 12.20 -59.12
N ALA A 563 -17.30 13.36 -58.63
CA ALA A 563 -18.02 13.43 -57.39
C ALA A 563 -19.15 12.39 -57.34
N PRO A 564 -19.38 11.67 -56.21
CA PRO A 564 -20.50 10.76 -56.10
C PRO A 564 -21.81 11.51 -56.29
N PRO A 565 -22.82 10.92 -56.93
CA PRO A 565 -24.12 11.58 -57.10
C PRO A 565 -24.70 11.93 -55.74
N SER A 566 -25.18 13.17 -55.61
CA SER A 566 -25.88 13.67 -54.44
C SER A 566 -27.08 12.76 -54.10
N PRO A 567 -27.35 12.47 -52.81
CA PRO A 567 -28.40 11.56 -52.37
C PRO A 567 -29.81 12.06 -52.76
#